data_7c2b167d089c9a4c84f58ce8bc1f0bbf
#
_entry.id   7c2b167d089c9a4c84f58ce8bc1f0bbf
#
_cell.length_a   1.000
_cell.length_b   1.000
_cell.length_c   1.000
_cell.angle_alpha   90.00
_cell.angle_beta   90.00
_cell.angle_gamma   90.00
#
_symmetry.space_group_name_H-M   'P 1'
#
loop_
_entity.id
_entity.type
_entity.pdbx_description
1 polymer ?
#
loop_
_entity_poly.entity_id
_entity_poly.type
_entity_poly.pdbx_seq_one_letter_code
_entity_poly.pdbx_strand_id
1 'polypeptide(L)'
;MLIRVGYDIIFEHPAPTPIIVMLYLHPSQGPSIRRGDYLLVEPPVQVREYTDAFGNRCGRLLAPAGSVRFWNDAVVEDSGQPDCQNPAAEQHEIYDLPDATLTFLMPSRYCEVDRMVDIAWQLFSTQEQMTKSHVDGGYLMFA
;
A
#
# COMPACT_ATOMS: atom_id res chain seq x y z
N MET A 1 -15.80 -15.66 -0.68
CA MET A 1 -14.69 -16.38 -1.35
C MET A 1 -13.48 -16.39 -0.40
N LEU A 2 -12.63 -17.44 -0.42
CA LEU A 2 -11.39 -17.43 0.37
C LEU A 2 -10.22 -17.09 -0.55
N ILE A 3 -9.43 -16.12 -0.13
CA ILE A 3 -8.26 -15.64 -0.86
C ILE A 3 -7.03 -15.90 0.00
N ARG A 4 -6.04 -16.61 -0.55
CA ARG A 4 -4.74 -16.80 0.07
C ARG A 4 -3.83 -15.63 -0.29
N VAL A 5 -3.30 -14.95 0.71
CA VAL A 5 -2.41 -13.80 0.55
C VAL A 5 -1.14 -14.05 1.37
N GLY A 6 0.00 -13.70 0.80
CA GLY A 6 1.26 -13.90 1.49
C GLY A 6 2.45 -13.46 0.64
N TYR A 7 3.62 -13.62 1.22
CA TYR A 7 4.89 -13.31 0.59
C TYR A 7 5.98 -14.23 1.13
N ASP A 8 7.08 -14.33 0.39
CA ASP A 8 8.31 -15.01 0.77
C ASP A 8 9.47 -14.23 0.14
N ILE A 9 10.18 -13.44 0.96
CA ILE A 9 11.16 -12.46 0.50
C ILE A 9 12.46 -12.69 1.24
N ILE A 10 13.57 -12.73 0.52
CA ILE A 10 14.90 -12.89 1.09
C ILE A 10 15.74 -11.67 0.73
N PHE A 11 16.40 -11.10 1.74
CA PHE A 11 17.35 -10.01 1.58
C PHE A 11 18.71 -10.40 2.13
N GLU A 12 19.76 -9.93 1.45
CA GLU A 12 21.14 -10.04 1.92
C GLU A 12 21.59 -8.71 2.52
N HIS A 13 22.08 -8.76 3.75
CA HIS A 13 22.56 -7.59 4.48
C HIS A 13 24.07 -7.70 4.73
N PRO A 14 24.88 -6.75 4.26
CA PRO A 14 26.34 -6.78 4.50
C PRO A 14 26.70 -6.51 5.98
N ALA A 15 25.79 -5.89 6.74
CA ALA A 15 25.96 -5.54 8.15
C ALA A 15 24.60 -5.52 8.84
N PRO A 16 24.53 -5.51 10.19
CA PRO A 16 23.27 -5.35 10.90
C PRO A 16 22.55 -4.08 10.44
N THR A 17 21.30 -4.25 9.95
CA THR A 17 20.56 -3.20 9.26
C THR A 17 19.20 -2.98 9.93
N PRO A 18 18.88 -1.74 10.37
CA PRO A 18 17.54 -1.41 10.84
C PRO A 18 16.54 -1.45 9.67
N ILE A 19 15.44 -2.19 9.86
CA ILE A 19 14.40 -2.34 8.85
C ILE A 19 13.04 -1.94 9.44
N ILE A 20 12.24 -1.25 8.62
CA ILE A 20 10.82 -1.06 8.84
C ILE A 20 10.09 -1.84 7.75
N VAL A 21 9.12 -2.65 8.16
CA VAL A 21 8.30 -3.46 7.26
C VAL A 21 6.83 -3.07 7.39
N MET A 22 6.15 -3.02 6.25
CA MET A 22 4.70 -2.82 6.12
C MET A 22 4.14 -4.01 5.36
N LEU A 23 4.26 -5.20 5.93
CA LEU A 23 3.98 -6.48 5.29
C LEU A 23 2.79 -7.20 5.92
N TYR A 24 2.03 -6.52 6.75
CA TYR A 24 0.80 -7.03 7.35
C TYR A 24 -0.43 -6.61 6.55
N LEU A 25 -1.50 -7.36 6.69
CA LEU A 25 -2.82 -6.92 6.24
C LEU A 25 -3.24 -5.68 7.02
N HIS A 26 -3.93 -4.76 6.35
CA HIS A 26 -4.46 -3.58 7.03
C HIS A 26 -5.44 -4.00 8.15
N PRO A 27 -5.40 -3.37 9.33
CA PRO A 27 -6.24 -3.74 10.47
C PRO A 27 -7.75 -3.79 10.20
N SER A 28 -8.24 -3.02 9.22
CA SER A 28 -9.64 -3.07 8.79
C SER A 28 -10.06 -4.44 8.26
N GLN A 29 -9.11 -5.26 7.80
CA GLN A 29 -9.37 -6.62 7.33
C GLN A 29 -9.44 -7.65 8.46
N GLY A 30 -9.20 -7.24 9.71
CA GLY A 30 -9.22 -8.13 10.86
C GLY A 30 -10.43 -9.08 10.91
N PRO A 31 -11.67 -8.60 10.74
CA PRO A 31 -12.87 -9.45 10.72
C PRO A 31 -12.89 -10.50 9.60
N SER A 32 -12.18 -10.24 8.51
CA SER A 32 -12.13 -11.12 7.33
C SER A 32 -10.99 -12.16 7.38
N ILE A 33 -10.05 -12.04 8.31
CA ILE A 33 -8.93 -12.96 8.43
C ILE A 33 -9.42 -14.31 8.94
N ARG A 34 -9.16 -15.39 8.18
CA ARG A 34 -9.51 -16.77 8.51
C ARG A 34 -8.30 -17.60 8.90
N ARG A 35 -7.13 -17.27 8.40
CA ARG A 35 -5.84 -17.77 8.87
C ARG A 35 -4.94 -16.58 9.15
N GLY A 36 -4.31 -16.57 10.34
CA GLY A 36 -3.62 -15.42 10.89
C GLY A 36 -2.54 -14.82 9.99
N ASP A 37 -2.41 -13.52 10.11
CA ASP A 37 -1.44 -12.68 9.44
C ASP A 37 -0.25 -12.45 10.39
N TYR A 38 0.83 -13.19 10.19
CA TYR A 38 2.02 -13.15 11.02
C TYR A 38 3.25 -12.82 10.20
N LEU A 39 4.04 -11.84 10.62
CA LEU A 39 5.37 -11.62 10.07
C LEU A 39 6.33 -12.66 10.67
N LEU A 40 6.73 -13.63 9.87
CA LEU A 40 7.72 -14.62 10.22
C LEU A 40 9.08 -14.19 9.67
N VAL A 41 10.12 -14.29 10.51
CA VAL A 41 11.48 -13.84 10.17
C VAL A 41 12.49 -14.93 10.48
N GLU A 42 13.39 -15.18 9.57
CA GLU A 42 14.48 -16.16 9.72
C GLU A 42 15.82 -15.49 9.29
N PRO A 43 16.87 -15.51 10.14
CA PRO A 43 16.87 -16.03 11.51
C PRO A 43 15.92 -15.27 12.44
N PRO A 44 15.44 -15.88 13.53
CA PRO A 44 14.51 -15.26 14.45
C PRO A 44 15.10 -13.98 15.04
N VAL A 45 14.37 -12.88 14.92
CA VAL A 45 14.73 -11.59 15.52
C VAL A 45 13.51 -10.99 16.21
N GLN A 46 13.77 -10.11 17.19
CA GLN A 46 12.69 -9.39 17.85
C GLN A 46 12.09 -8.35 16.89
N VAL A 47 10.82 -8.47 16.59
CA VAL A 47 10.05 -7.47 15.84
C VAL A 47 9.24 -6.63 16.82
N ARG A 48 9.42 -5.31 16.76
CA ARG A 48 8.60 -4.35 17.49
C ARG A 48 7.52 -3.81 16.58
N GLU A 49 6.27 -4.15 16.86
CA GLU A 49 5.12 -3.68 16.10
C GLU A 49 4.65 -2.30 16.59
N TYR A 50 4.12 -1.51 15.66
CA TYR A 50 3.47 -0.23 15.92
C TYR A 50 2.44 0.08 14.81
N THR A 51 1.58 1.06 15.05
CA THR A 51 0.65 1.58 14.04
C THR A 51 1.15 2.93 13.55
N ASP A 52 1.19 3.14 12.25
CA ASP A 52 1.57 4.42 11.67
C ASP A 52 0.40 5.43 11.66
N ALA A 53 0.64 6.64 11.14
CA ALA A 53 -0.36 7.70 11.06
C ALA A 53 -1.53 7.39 10.12
N PHE A 54 -1.41 6.39 9.25
CA PHE A 54 -2.42 5.96 8.30
C PHE A 54 -3.20 4.73 8.78
N GLY A 55 -2.91 4.25 9.99
CA GLY A 55 -3.54 3.05 10.54
C GLY A 55 -2.90 1.74 10.12
N ASN A 56 -1.80 1.75 9.38
CA ASN A 56 -1.10 0.54 8.97
C ASN A 56 -0.38 -0.10 10.16
N ARG A 57 -0.44 -1.43 10.25
CA ARG A 57 0.40 -2.20 11.16
C ARG A 57 1.79 -2.33 10.57
N CYS A 58 2.80 -1.87 11.29
CA CYS A 58 4.19 -1.85 10.88
C CYS A 58 5.04 -2.65 11.85
N GLY A 59 6.12 -3.27 11.35
CA GLY A 59 7.14 -3.93 12.15
C GLY A 59 8.48 -3.19 12.04
N ARG A 60 9.19 -3.06 13.16
CA ARG A 60 10.55 -2.54 13.21
C ARG A 60 11.47 -3.56 13.85
N LEU A 61 12.58 -3.85 13.19
CA LEU A 61 13.56 -4.84 13.61
C LEU A 61 14.98 -4.42 13.23
N LEU A 62 15.97 -5.10 13.83
CA LEU A 62 17.36 -5.04 13.42
C LEU A 62 17.69 -6.36 12.74
N ALA A 63 17.78 -6.37 11.42
CA ALA A 63 18.19 -7.53 10.66
C ALA A 63 19.69 -7.80 10.91
N PRO A 64 20.11 -9.06 11.20
CA PRO A 64 21.53 -9.39 11.29
C PRO A 64 22.21 -9.29 9.93
N ALA A 65 23.55 -9.28 9.93
CA ALA A 65 24.31 -9.47 8.71
C ALA A 65 24.05 -10.87 8.13
N GLY A 66 24.04 -10.98 6.79
CA GLY A 66 23.74 -12.19 6.06
C GLY A 66 22.33 -12.22 5.51
N SER A 67 21.85 -13.42 5.21
CA SER A 67 20.53 -13.65 4.63
C SER A 67 19.44 -13.55 5.68
N VAL A 68 18.40 -12.78 5.39
CA VAL A 68 17.20 -12.67 6.22
C VAL A 68 15.98 -12.87 5.36
N ARG A 69 15.15 -13.85 5.75
CA ARG A 69 13.90 -14.20 5.08
C ARG A 69 12.71 -13.66 5.85
N PHE A 70 11.76 -13.09 5.13
CA PHE A 70 10.47 -12.65 5.63
C PHE A 70 9.38 -13.41 4.89
N TRP A 71 8.44 -14.04 5.60
CA TRP A 71 7.33 -14.70 4.92
C TRP A 71 6.04 -14.63 5.74
N ASN A 72 4.94 -14.77 5.03
CA ASN A 72 3.60 -14.88 5.58
C ASN A 72 2.73 -15.73 4.66
N ASP A 73 1.69 -16.33 5.23
CA ASP A 73 0.71 -17.12 4.51
C ASP A 73 -0.65 -17.00 5.20
N ALA A 74 -1.33 -15.89 4.96
CA ALA A 74 -2.64 -15.59 5.51
C ALA A 74 -3.76 -16.04 4.57
N VAL A 75 -4.97 -16.17 5.11
CA VAL A 75 -6.20 -16.39 4.33
C VAL A 75 -7.23 -15.38 4.78
N VAL A 76 -7.79 -14.66 3.83
CA VAL A 76 -8.89 -13.72 4.05
C VAL A 76 -10.16 -14.21 3.36
N GLU A 77 -11.29 -13.90 3.95
CA GLU A 77 -12.59 -14.10 3.32
C GLU A 77 -13.03 -12.80 2.66
N ASP A 78 -13.41 -12.93 1.42
CA ASP A 78 -13.97 -11.84 0.62
C ASP A 78 -15.42 -12.19 0.23
N SER A 79 -16.27 -11.19 0.14
CA SER A 79 -17.67 -11.37 -0.24
C SER A 79 -17.84 -11.93 -1.64
N GLY A 80 -16.86 -11.69 -2.53
CA GLY A 80 -16.94 -11.98 -3.95
C GLY A 80 -17.90 -11.06 -4.71
N GLN A 81 -18.42 -10.03 -4.04
CA GLN A 81 -19.26 -9.02 -4.69
C GLN A 81 -18.39 -7.93 -5.30
N PRO A 82 -18.81 -7.35 -6.43
CA PRO A 82 -18.14 -6.16 -6.97
C PRO A 82 -18.10 -5.02 -5.96
N ASP A 83 -17.05 -4.22 -6.01
CA ASP A 83 -16.96 -2.99 -5.23
C ASP A 83 -18.10 -2.03 -5.56
N CYS A 84 -18.50 -1.23 -4.58
CA CYS A 84 -19.48 -0.18 -4.79
C CYS A 84 -18.97 0.81 -5.85
N GLN A 85 -19.78 1.01 -6.88
CA GLN A 85 -19.51 2.00 -7.91
C GLN A 85 -20.50 3.14 -7.78
N ASN A 86 -20.03 4.36 -7.87
CA ASN A 86 -20.87 5.55 -7.95
C ASN A 86 -20.63 6.27 -9.29
N PRO A 87 -21.41 5.94 -10.33
CA PRO A 87 -21.27 6.60 -11.64
C PRO A 87 -21.57 8.10 -11.63
N ALA A 88 -22.23 8.58 -10.56
CA ALA A 88 -22.55 10.00 -10.35
C ALA A 88 -21.54 10.68 -9.43
N ALA A 89 -20.42 10.02 -9.12
CA ALA A 89 -19.35 10.66 -8.35
C ALA A 89 -18.77 11.84 -9.15
N GLU A 90 -18.70 12.99 -8.51
CA GLU A 90 -18.09 14.18 -9.06
C GLU A 90 -16.74 14.40 -8.42
N GLN A 91 -15.79 14.93 -9.20
CA GLN A 91 -14.52 15.35 -8.65
C GLN A 91 -14.70 16.63 -7.86
N HIS A 92 -14.09 16.66 -6.69
CA HIS A 92 -14.04 17.85 -5.87
C HIS A 92 -12.92 18.78 -6.34
N GLU A 93 -13.17 20.08 -6.29
CA GLU A 93 -12.11 21.08 -6.40
C GLU A 93 -11.13 20.91 -5.23
N ILE A 94 -9.86 21.25 -5.44
CA ILE A 94 -8.81 21.10 -4.41
C ILE A 94 -9.19 21.84 -3.12
N TYR A 95 -9.87 22.99 -3.25
CA TYR A 95 -10.33 23.77 -2.11
C TYR A 95 -11.37 23.05 -1.24
N ASP A 96 -12.16 22.16 -1.84
CA ASP A 96 -13.25 21.44 -1.16
C ASP A 96 -12.82 20.06 -0.65
N LEU A 97 -11.55 19.69 -0.85
CA LEU A 97 -11.03 18.42 -0.38
C LEU A 97 -10.95 18.39 1.16
N PRO A 98 -11.26 17.24 1.80
CA PRO A 98 -11.03 17.07 3.24
C PRO A 98 -9.56 17.27 3.60
N ASP A 99 -9.27 17.96 4.69
CA ASP A 99 -7.89 18.24 5.15
C ASP A 99 -7.02 16.97 5.22
N ALA A 100 -7.59 15.84 5.61
CA ALA A 100 -6.89 14.57 5.71
C ALA A 100 -6.35 14.06 4.36
N THR A 101 -6.90 14.52 3.24
CA THR A 101 -6.47 14.10 1.89
C THR A 101 -5.34 14.95 1.33
N LEU A 102 -5.13 16.15 1.88
CA LEU A 102 -4.15 17.12 1.35
C LEU A 102 -2.72 16.58 1.35
N THR A 103 -2.38 15.72 2.32
CA THR A 103 -1.06 15.07 2.38
C THR A 103 -0.77 14.19 1.17
N PHE A 104 -1.81 13.66 0.51
CA PHE A 104 -1.67 12.80 -0.66
C PHE A 104 -1.51 13.56 -1.98
N LEU A 105 -1.70 14.88 -1.95
CA LEU A 105 -1.44 15.74 -3.12
C LEU A 105 0.05 16.06 -3.31
N MET A 106 0.87 15.75 -2.32
CA MET A 106 2.30 16.04 -2.37
C MET A 106 3.10 14.84 -2.90
N PRO A 107 4.18 15.09 -3.66
CA PRO A 107 5.11 14.04 -4.05
C PRO A 107 5.69 13.32 -2.83
N SER A 108 5.87 12.03 -2.95
CA SER A 108 6.52 11.23 -1.90
C SER A 108 7.57 10.31 -2.51
N ARG A 109 8.38 9.67 -1.66
CA ARG A 109 9.34 8.64 -2.12
C ARG A 109 8.67 7.36 -2.59
N TYR A 110 7.40 7.15 -2.24
CA TYR A 110 6.61 6.00 -2.69
C TYR A 110 5.84 6.32 -3.98
N CYS A 111 5.38 7.58 -4.11
CA CYS A 111 4.72 8.11 -5.28
C CYS A 111 5.54 9.29 -5.82
N GLU A 112 6.49 9.01 -6.69
CA GLU A 112 7.33 10.02 -7.34
C GLU A 112 6.55 10.66 -8.50
N VAL A 113 5.44 11.35 -8.18
CA VAL A 113 4.52 11.92 -9.18
C VAL A 113 5.21 12.85 -10.16
N ASP A 114 6.17 13.62 -9.69
CA ASP A 114 7.00 14.53 -10.49
C ASP A 114 7.83 13.82 -11.56
N ARG A 115 8.20 12.55 -11.33
CA ARG A 115 8.92 11.70 -12.30
C ARG A 115 7.99 10.91 -13.21
N MET A 116 6.75 10.70 -12.79
CA MET A 116 5.79 9.86 -13.49
C MET A 116 4.81 10.64 -14.35
N VAL A 117 4.71 11.97 -14.19
CA VAL A 117 3.76 12.81 -14.92
C VAL A 117 3.87 12.63 -16.44
N ASP A 118 5.07 12.73 -17.00
CA ASP A 118 5.26 12.61 -18.46
C ASP A 118 4.89 11.21 -18.97
N ILE A 119 5.23 10.17 -18.22
CA ILE A 119 4.90 8.78 -18.57
C ILE A 119 3.39 8.58 -18.53
N ALA A 120 2.75 9.08 -17.49
CA ALA A 120 1.31 9.00 -17.34
C ALA A 120 0.60 9.72 -18.49
N TRP A 121 1.05 10.91 -18.87
CA TRP A 121 0.55 11.65 -20.01
C TRP A 121 0.68 10.86 -21.31
N GLN A 122 1.84 10.28 -21.58
CA GLN A 122 2.08 9.51 -22.79
C GLN A 122 1.16 8.28 -22.88
N LEU A 123 0.91 7.60 -21.75
CA LEU A 123 0.11 6.38 -21.73
C LEU A 123 -1.40 6.65 -21.79
N PHE A 124 -1.86 7.75 -21.23
CA PHE A 124 -3.27 7.91 -20.91
C PHE A 124 -3.94 9.15 -21.53
N SER A 125 -3.18 10.12 -22.05
CA SER A 125 -3.75 11.37 -22.59
C SER A 125 -4.70 11.21 -23.77
N THR A 126 -4.70 10.03 -24.42
CA THR A 126 -5.52 9.73 -25.61
C THR A 126 -6.81 8.97 -25.32
N GLN A 127 -7.08 8.61 -24.08
CA GLN A 127 -8.29 7.87 -23.73
C GLN A 127 -9.41 8.83 -23.26
N GLU A 128 -10.58 8.69 -23.84
CA GLU A 128 -11.77 9.52 -23.56
C GLU A 128 -12.17 9.48 -22.06
N GLN A 129 -11.96 8.34 -21.41
CA GLN A 129 -12.19 8.18 -19.97
C GLN A 129 -11.20 8.97 -19.12
N MET A 130 -10.02 9.22 -19.63
CA MET A 130 -9.02 10.04 -18.96
C MET A 130 -9.19 11.53 -19.22
N THR A 131 -9.89 11.91 -20.25
CA THR A 131 -10.21 13.32 -20.47
C THR A 131 -11.09 13.85 -19.33
N LYS A 132 -12.01 13.03 -18.82
CA LYS A 132 -12.77 13.36 -17.61
C LYS A 132 -11.91 13.35 -16.35
N SER A 133 -11.18 12.29 -16.09
CA SER A 133 -10.29 12.19 -14.92
C SER A 133 -9.09 13.13 -15.02
N HIS A 134 -8.79 13.63 -16.18
CA HIS A 134 -7.62 14.46 -16.47
C HIS A 134 -7.92 15.96 -16.38
N VAL A 135 -9.02 16.41 -16.93
CA VAL A 135 -9.56 17.77 -16.67
C VAL A 135 -9.83 17.89 -15.18
N ASP A 136 -10.15 16.79 -14.59
CA ASP A 136 -10.57 16.65 -13.23
C ASP A 136 -9.44 16.39 -12.22
N GLY A 137 -8.21 16.54 -12.60
CA GLY A 137 -7.05 16.52 -11.70
C GLY A 137 -6.22 15.24 -11.80
N GLY A 138 -5.09 15.35 -12.42
CA GLY A 138 -4.08 14.32 -12.56
C GLY A 138 -3.50 13.77 -11.24
N TYR A 139 -4.21 13.94 -10.15
CA TYR A 139 -3.83 13.49 -8.82
C TYR A 139 -4.38 12.12 -8.44
N LEU A 140 -5.44 11.65 -9.12
CA LEU A 140 -6.07 10.37 -8.80
C LEU A 140 -5.35 9.14 -9.40
N MET A 141 -4.35 9.35 -10.25
CA MET A 141 -3.63 8.23 -10.86
C MET A 141 -2.61 7.56 -9.95
N PHE A 142 -2.37 8.08 -8.76
CA PHE A 142 -1.30 7.63 -7.89
C PHE A 142 -1.74 7.38 -6.45
N ALA A 143 -3.05 7.28 -6.21
CA ALA A 143 -3.59 6.85 -4.92
C ALA A 143 -3.80 5.35 -4.89
#